data_840cdee1b3546b150616b43a8fc76c9e
#
_entry.id   840cdee1b3546b150616b43a8fc76c9e
#
_cell.length_a   1.000
_cell.length_b   1.000
_cell.length_c   1.000
_cell.angle_alpha   90.00
_cell.angle_beta   90.00
_cell.angle_gamma   90.00
#
_symmetry.space_group_name_H-M   'P 1'
#
loop_
_entity.id
_entity.type
_entity.pdbx_description
1 polymer ?
#
loop_
_entity_poly.entity_id
_entity_poly.type
_entity_poly.pdbx_seq_one_letter_code
_entity_poly.pdbx_strand_id
1 'polypeptide(L)'
;MSPTHLRVKSLSGKIFSGVLAFTLGVILVLGVVMTTIYYRSYEHDAEAELAASAQDAAAYLNASPTTANIPALEEQFAGLTRYTLIAADGQVLYDSAADPASMENHAGRPEVREAGENGQAATMRFSDTLGTDTVYAAVKLDDGSIIRLSETRHSLLAFLGDMLAPVLVAVIVAAVLVFVLSKTLTRRIMKPIDALNFADPLENEIYEEMDPLLIRIDEQQRLLKQQNRELAQAENLRRDFSSNVSHEMKTPLQVISGYAELMKNDMVQPADRQKFAALIYEEAQAMRSLINDVLTLSRLDESAFGDDAVLIDLHAVAERVAGRLGSFAADQQVQVRVEGSAERIAGSETLAEEMLYNLIENGIRYNHEGGSVVMRVEAEPPARPGGGLPGEDAAGQVVVRVSDTGPGIPEELREKVFERFFRVDKSRSKETGGTGLGLAIVKHAVLYHHGAIEVESAEGAGTTFVLRFPAA
;
A
#
# COMPACT_ATOMS: atom_id res chain seq x y z
N MET A 1 -22.19 5.88 7.82
CA MET A 1 -21.17 5.68 8.87
C MET A 1 -20.14 6.79 8.73
N SER A 2 -20.14 7.73 9.66
CA SER A 2 -19.22 8.88 9.68
C SER A 2 -17.79 8.39 10.01
N PRO A 3 -16.74 8.76 9.26
CA PRO A 3 -15.39 8.36 9.61
C PRO A 3 -14.99 9.11 10.89
N THR A 4 -14.78 8.38 11.96
CA THR A 4 -14.10 8.83 13.17
C THR A 4 -12.77 9.47 12.75
N HIS A 5 -12.70 10.80 12.79
CA HIS A 5 -11.45 11.54 12.67
C HIS A 5 -10.53 11.16 13.83
N LEU A 6 -9.73 10.13 13.66
CA LEU A 6 -8.52 9.95 14.41
C LEU A 6 -7.68 11.22 14.20
N ARG A 7 -7.60 12.08 15.23
CA ARG A 7 -6.66 13.20 15.30
C ARG A 7 -5.23 12.64 15.29
N VAL A 8 -4.77 12.17 14.17
CA VAL A 8 -3.37 11.83 13.97
C VAL A 8 -2.62 13.16 13.99
N LYS A 9 -1.81 13.41 15.04
CA LYS A 9 -0.89 14.55 15.06
C LYS A 9 -0.09 14.49 13.77
N SER A 10 -0.09 15.60 13.00
CA SER A 10 0.58 15.63 11.70
C SER A 10 2.03 15.17 11.85
N LEU A 11 2.53 14.41 10.91
CA LEU A 11 3.91 13.93 10.90
C LEU A 11 4.90 15.10 11.06
N SER A 12 4.61 16.21 10.38
CA SER A 12 5.35 17.47 10.49
C SER A 12 5.38 18.00 11.92
N GLY A 13 4.26 17.92 12.65
CA GLY A 13 4.19 18.34 14.05
C GLY A 13 5.00 17.45 14.99
N LYS A 14 5.06 16.15 14.73
CA LYS A 14 5.91 15.22 15.52
C LYS A 14 7.39 15.44 15.27
N ILE A 15 7.80 15.60 14.02
CA ILE A 15 9.19 15.90 13.64
C ILE A 15 9.62 17.22 14.27
N PHE A 16 8.80 18.27 14.10
CA PHE A 16 9.06 19.58 14.67
C PHE A 16 9.25 19.52 16.20
N SER A 17 8.30 18.91 16.91
CA SER A 17 8.37 18.82 18.39
C SER A 17 9.56 17.97 18.87
N GLY A 18 9.90 16.90 18.15
CA GLY A 18 11.06 16.05 18.47
C GLY A 18 12.38 16.79 18.31
N VAL A 19 12.58 17.46 17.17
CA VAL A 19 13.79 18.25 16.92
C VAL A 19 13.93 19.40 17.93
N LEU A 20 12.84 20.11 18.20
CA LEU A 20 12.82 21.20 19.17
C LEU A 20 13.18 20.69 20.57
N ALA A 21 12.54 19.62 21.06
CA ALA A 21 12.81 19.06 22.39
C ALA A 21 14.25 18.56 22.54
N PHE A 22 14.76 17.85 21.51
CA PHE A 22 16.15 17.39 21.51
C PHE A 22 17.14 18.55 21.56
N THR A 23 16.94 19.57 20.74
CA THR A 23 17.88 20.71 20.69
C THR A 23 17.85 21.53 22.00
N LEU A 24 16.65 21.75 22.57
CA LEU A 24 16.54 22.41 23.86
C LEU A 24 17.23 21.60 24.98
N GLY A 25 17.10 20.27 24.95
CA GLY A 25 17.81 19.38 25.87
C GLY A 25 19.32 19.51 25.74
N VAL A 26 19.87 19.53 24.55
CA VAL A 26 21.30 19.72 24.28
C VAL A 26 21.77 21.08 24.77
N ILE A 27 21.03 22.16 24.52
CA ILE A 27 21.37 23.51 25.00
C ILE A 27 21.42 23.55 26.52
N LEU A 28 20.46 22.94 27.20
CA LEU A 28 20.40 22.88 28.65
C LEU A 28 21.60 22.13 29.22
N VAL A 29 21.93 20.97 28.68
CA VAL A 29 23.10 20.19 29.13
C VAL A 29 24.41 20.97 28.92
N LEU A 30 24.59 21.55 27.74
CA LEU A 30 25.78 22.36 27.45
C LEU A 30 25.86 23.59 28.36
N GLY A 31 24.72 24.25 28.63
CA GLY A 31 24.66 25.36 29.55
C GLY A 31 25.15 25.00 30.96
N VAL A 32 24.67 23.88 31.50
CA VAL A 32 25.11 23.39 32.83
C VAL A 32 26.59 23.06 32.82
N VAL A 33 27.10 22.35 31.80
CA VAL A 33 28.51 21.98 31.69
C VAL A 33 29.40 23.22 31.61
N MET A 34 29.04 24.16 30.73
CA MET A 34 29.79 25.40 30.54
C MET A 34 29.82 26.26 31.84
N THR A 35 28.67 26.40 32.51
CA THR A 35 28.59 27.12 33.76
C THR A 35 29.49 26.48 34.84
N THR A 36 29.48 25.14 34.92
CA THR A 36 30.33 24.43 35.88
C THR A 36 31.83 24.60 35.59
N ILE A 37 32.22 24.50 34.31
CA ILE A 37 33.63 24.71 33.90
C ILE A 37 34.06 26.14 34.20
N TYR A 38 33.22 27.12 33.81
CA TYR A 38 33.56 28.53 34.03
C TYR A 38 33.64 28.88 35.48
N TYR A 39 32.75 28.36 36.33
CA TYR A 39 32.80 28.59 37.78
C TYR A 39 34.07 28.00 38.40
N ARG A 40 34.48 26.79 38.03
CA ARG A 40 35.74 26.18 38.50
C ARG A 40 36.95 26.96 38.01
N SER A 41 36.97 27.46 36.80
CA SER A 41 38.06 28.32 36.31
C SER A 41 38.12 29.61 37.11
N TYR A 42 36.99 30.23 37.42
CA TYR A 42 36.88 31.44 38.21
C TYR A 42 37.43 31.24 39.64
N GLU A 43 37.10 30.11 40.32
CA GLU A 43 37.67 29.76 41.62
C GLU A 43 39.19 29.62 41.56
N HIS A 44 39.68 28.86 40.57
CA HIS A 44 41.11 28.60 40.42
C HIS A 44 41.93 29.88 40.13
N ASP A 45 41.39 30.71 39.22
CA ASP A 45 42.05 31.99 38.89
C ASP A 45 42.11 32.93 40.14
N ALA A 46 41.02 32.96 40.91
CA ALA A 46 40.95 33.76 42.13
C ALA A 46 41.95 33.29 43.24
N GLU A 47 42.08 31.97 43.42
CA GLU A 47 43.06 31.39 44.32
C GLU A 47 44.47 31.68 43.85
N ALA A 48 44.77 31.56 42.56
CA ALA A 48 46.10 31.82 41.99
C ALA A 48 46.50 33.30 42.10
N GLU A 49 45.58 34.23 41.83
CA GLU A 49 45.80 35.68 41.92
C GLU A 49 46.09 36.10 43.33
N LEU A 50 45.27 35.61 44.32
CA LEU A 50 45.49 35.94 45.73
C LEU A 50 46.75 35.29 46.30
N ALA A 51 47.07 34.06 45.83
CA ALA A 51 48.32 33.40 46.25
C ALA A 51 49.56 34.16 45.75
N ALA A 52 49.54 34.66 44.49
CA ALA A 52 50.63 35.52 43.99
C ALA A 52 50.76 36.82 44.82
N SER A 53 49.63 37.47 45.11
CA SER A 53 49.62 38.67 45.92
C SER A 53 50.16 38.39 47.38
N ALA A 54 49.86 37.23 47.97
CA ALA A 54 50.35 36.81 49.27
C ALA A 54 51.85 36.52 49.23
N GLN A 55 52.39 35.97 48.14
CA GLN A 55 53.84 35.78 47.96
C GLN A 55 54.55 37.10 47.81
N ASP A 56 54.02 38.07 47.09
CA ASP A 56 54.58 39.41 46.96
C ASP A 56 54.60 40.13 48.31
N ALA A 57 53.50 40.01 49.07
CA ALA A 57 53.44 40.57 50.44
C ALA A 57 54.47 39.92 51.42
N ALA A 58 54.65 38.59 51.32
CA ALA A 58 55.63 37.84 52.06
C ALA A 58 57.06 38.24 51.69
N ALA A 59 57.40 38.38 50.44
CA ALA A 59 58.68 38.82 49.93
C ALA A 59 59.04 40.25 50.49
N TYR A 60 58.02 41.13 50.47
CA TYR A 60 58.19 42.49 51.01
C TYR A 60 58.46 42.44 52.51
N LEU A 61 57.73 41.67 53.28
CA LEU A 61 57.94 41.56 54.76
C LEU A 61 59.26 40.90 55.14
N ASN A 62 59.68 39.87 54.36
CA ASN A 62 60.98 39.22 54.59
C ASN A 62 62.19 40.15 54.30
N ALA A 63 62.03 41.06 53.34
CA ALA A 63 63.06 42.03 52.99
C ALA A 63 63.24 43.14 54.09
N SER A 64 62.21 43.37 54.91
CA SER A 64 62.22 44.42 55.94
C SER A 64 61.39 43.95 57.16
N PRO A 65 61.93 43.08 58.00
CA PRO A 65 61.23 42.35 59.07
C PRO A 65 60.84 43.15 60.28
N THR A 66 60.35 44.34 60.16
CA THR A 66 59.86 45.13 61.31
C THR A 66 58.36 45.36 61.20
N THR A 67 57.63 45.15 62.28
CA THR A 67 56.16 45.41 62.37
C THR A 67 55.84 46.87 62.06
N ALA A 68 56.77 47.77 61.97
CA ALA A 68 56.62 49.18 61.53
C ALA A 68 56.34 49.31 60.02
N ASN A 69 56.54 48.28 59.18
CA ASN A 69 56.31 48.33 57.73
C ASN A 69 54.92 47.84 57.30
N ILE A 70 54.06 47.39 58.23
CA ILE A 70 52.73 46.98 57.96
C ILE A 70 51.88 48.11 57.34
N PRO A 71 51.93 49.38 57.76
CA PRO A 71 51.28 50.50 57.16
C PRO A 71 51.68 50.73 55.68
N ALA A 72 52.91 50.39 55.29
CA ALA A 72 53.36 50.49 53.90
C ALA A 72 52.78 49.36 53.01
N LEU A 73 52.49 48.22 53.59
CA LEU A 73 51.69 47.15 52.92
C LEU A 73 50.28 47.61 52.68
N GLU A 74 49.68 48.36 53.59
CA GLU A 74 48.36 48.98 53.39
C GLU A 74 48.32 49.89 52.16
N GLU A 75 49.30 50.71 51.98
CA GLU A 75 49.39 51.62 50.83
C GLU A 75 49.58 50.84 49.50
N GLN A 76 50.33 49.76 49.48
CA GLN A 76 50.65 48.98 48.30
C GLN A 76 49.52 48.03 47.91
N PHE A 77 48.79 47.48 48.85
CA PHE A 77 47.66 46.54 48.62
C PHE A 77 46.30 47.18 48.99
N ALA A 78 46.19 48.51 48.97
CA ALA A 78 44.97 49.25 49.28
C ALA A 78 43.83 48.90 48.39
N GLY A 79 42.76 48.45 48.99
CA GLY A 79 41.42 48.51 48.34
C GLY A 79 40.45 47.36 48.54
N LEU A 80 40.83 46.15 48.41
CA LEU A 80 39.85 45.02 48.45
C LEU A 80 40.35 43.82 49.27
N THR A 81 41.67 43.76 49.61
CA THR A 81 42.29 42.61 50.26
C THR A 81 42.51 42.86 51.69
N ARG A 82 41.91 42.04 52.55
CA ARG A 82 42.22 42.05 54.00
C ARG A 82 43.46 41.22 54.24
N TYR A 83 44.41 41.75 55.07
CA TYR A 83 45.62 41.02 55.46
C TYR A 83 45.70 40.86 56.98
N THR A 84 46.20 39.71 57.38
CA THR A 84 46.35 39.29 58.76
C THR A 84 47.74 38.72 58.90
N LEU A 85 48.51 39.26 59.86
CA LEU A 85 49.82 38.69 60.27
C LEU A 85 49.57 37.79 61.47
N ILE A 86 50.03 36.54 61.38
CA ILE A 86 49.82 35.52 62.42
C ILE A 86 51.16 34.98 62.90
N ALA A 87 51.35 34.95 64.20
CA ALA A 87 52.55 34.35 64.81
C ALA A 87 52.62 32.84 64.61
N ALA A 88 53.78 32.23 64.77
CA ALA A 88 53.99 30.79 64.60
C ALA A 88 53.11 29.91 65.52
N ASP A 89 52.64 30.47 66.64
CA ASP A 89 51.72 29.82 67.60
C ASP A 89 50.24 30.05 67.23
N GLY A 90 49.96 30.79 66.16
CA GLY A 90 48.61 31.07 65.62
C GLY A 90 47.97 32.33 66.22
N GLN A 91 48.69 33.08 67.13
CA GLN A 91 48.14 34.33 67.61
C GLN A 91 48.17 35.41 66.52
N VAL A 92 47.12 36.18 66.39
CA VAL A 92 47.01 37.27 65.40
C VAL A 92 47.82 38.46 65.94
N LEU A 93 48.89 38.85 65.21
CA LEU A 93 49.73 40.00 65.51
C LEU A 93 49.16 41.30 64.93
N TYR A 94 48.58 41.24 63.77
CA TYR A 94 48.00 42.37 63.12
C TYR A 94 46.87 41.93 62.16
N ASP A 95 45.85 42.74 62.00
CA ASP A 95 44.79 42.57 61.06
C ASP A 95 44.31 43.92 60.50
N SER A 96 44.17 44.06 59.19
CA SER A 96 43.81 45.34 58.56
C SER A 96 42.36 45.76 58.76
N ALA A 97 41.49 44.88 59.19
CA ALA A 97 40.04 45.13 59.27
C ALA A 97 39.47 44.97 60.70
N ALA A 98 40.21 44.35 61.64
CA ALA A 98 39.70 44.07 62.97
C ALA A 98 40.82 44.21 64.03
N ASP A 99 40.44 44.44 65.28
CA ASP A 99 41.39 44.49 66.40
C ASP A 99 41.95 43.10 66.68
N PRO A 100 43.30 42.91 66.56
CA PRO A 100 43.96 41.63 66.83
C PRO A 100 43.65 41.05 68.19
N ALA A 101 43.47 41.93 69.23
CA ALA A 101 43.20 41.52 70.60
C ALA A 101 41.81 40.86 70.77
N SER A 102 40.90 41.11 69.84
CA SER A 102 39.54 40.52 69.82
C SER A 102 39.44 39.24 69.03
N MET A 103 40.55 38.81 68.37
CA MET A 103 40.53 37.67 67.48
C MET A 103 40.92 36.37 68.18
N GLU A 104 40.23 35.29 67.75
CA GLU A 104 40.62 33.95 68.21
C GLU A 104 41.94 33.50 67.56
N ASN A 105 42.55 32.47 68.17
CA ASN A 105 43.78 31.89 67.64
C ASN A 105 43.47 31.24 66.23
N HIS A 106 44.27 31.57 65.23
CA HIS A 106 44.13 31.15 63.88
C HIS A 106 44.91 29.88 63.49
N ALA A 107 45.66 29.23 64.43
CA ALA A 107 46.45 28.03 64.16
C ALA A 107 45.60 26.88 63.56
N GLY A 108 44.30 26.82 63.95
CA GLY A 108 43.38 25.80 63.45
C GLY A 108 42.77 26.05 62.05
N ARG A 109 43.06 27.21 61.46
CA ARG A 109 42.56 27.55 60.12
C ARG A 109 43.29 26.74 59.05
N PRO A 110 42.54 26.08 58.06
CA PRO A 110 43.17 25.20 57.08
C PRO A 110 44.31 25.85 56.29
N GLU A 111 44.11 27.08 55.80
CA GLU A 111 45.10 27.88 55.07
C GLU A 111 46.35 28.19 55.90
N VAL A 112 46.20 28.45 57.20
CA VAL A 112 47.32 28.79 58.12
C VAL A 112 48.10 27.52 58.43
N ARG A 113 47.43 26.40 58.72
CA ARG A 113 48.08 25.13 58.99
C ARG A 113 48.90 24.64 57.83
N GLU A 114 48.26 24.64 56.62
CA GLU A 114 48.91 24.20 55.42
C GLU A 114 50.10 25.09 55.00
N ALA A 115 49.91 26.40 55.10
CA ALA A 115 51.04 27.32 54.88
C ALA A 115 52.18 27.08 55.87
N GLY A 116 51.89 26.73 57.16
CA GLY A 116 52.89 26.34 58.15
C GLY A 116 53.73 25.13 57.77
N GLU A 117 53.07 24.13 57.14
CA GLU A 117 53.68 22.86 56.72
C GLU A 117 54.34 22.97 55.32
N ASN A 118 53.67 23.56 54.34
CA ASN A 118 54.08 23.57 52.93
C ASN A 118 54.74 24.91 52.50
N GLY A 119 54.77 25.90 53.35
CA GLY A 119 55.31 27.24 53.09
C GLY A 119 54.25 28.19 52.50
N GLN A 120 53.24 27.69 51.80
CA GLN A 120 52.15 28.48 51.30
C GLN A 120 50.88 27.62 51.14
N ALA A 121 49.72 28.25 51.14
CA ALA A 121 48.44 27.64 50.91
C ALA A 121 47.43 28.66 50.34
N ALA A 122 46.53 28.22 49.46
CA ALA A 122 45.39 29.02 49.07
C ALA A 122 44.15 28.14 49.14
N THR A 123 43.01 28.68 49.54
CA THR A 123 41.75 27.95 49.65
C THR A 123 40.59 28.92 49.62
N MET A 124 39.48 28.49 48.97
CA MET A 124 38.22 29.21 49.00
C MET A 124 37.27 28.53 49.99
N ARG A 125 36.64 29.27 50.84
CA ARG A 125 35.66 28.76 51.79
C ARG A 125 34.61 29.80 52.14
N PHE A 126 33.44 29.31 52.58
CA PHE A 126 32.42 30.21 53.11
C PHE A 126 32.92 30.80 54.47
N SER A 127 32.85 32.14 54.57
CA SER A 127 33.19 32.84 55.78
C SER A 127 31.96 33.02 56.68
N ASP A 128 31.91 32.32 57.81
CA ASP A 128 30.82 32.47 58.79
C ASP A 128 30.74 33.91 59.34
N THR A 129 31.85 34.63 59.35
CA THR A 129 31.91 35.99 59.81
C THR A 129 31.38 37.02 58.83
N LEU A 130 31.62 36.77 57.55
CA LEU A 130 31.23 37.72 56.48
C LEU A 130 29.95 37.28 55.71
N GLY A 131 29.51 36.02 55.88
CA GLY A 131 28.37 35.47 55.21
C GLY A 131 28.56 35.34 53.68
N THR A 132 29.80 35.28 53.20
CA THR A 132 30.20 35.27 51.81
C THR A 132 31.32 34.26 51.56
N ASP A 133 31.42 33.80 50.28
CA ASP A 133 32.57 33.02 49.86
C ASP A 133 33.82 33.92 49.87
N THR A 134 34.88 33.48 50.60
CA THR A 134 36.11 34.24 50.74
C THR A 134 37.28 33.36 50.33
N VAL A 135 38.12 33.90 49.47
CA VAL A 135 39.42 33.28 49.13
C VAL A 135 40.43 33.70 50.18
N TYR A 136 41.19 32.75 50.67
CA TYR A 136 42.25 32.93 51.58
C TYR A 136 43.61 32.45 51.00
N ALA A 137 44.63 33.23 51.05
CA ALA A 137 45.96 32.81 50.69
C ALA A 137 46.92 33.13 51.90
N ALA A 138 47.71 32.17 52.28
CA ALA A 138 48.63 32.27 53.40
C ALA A 138 50.03 31.86 52.94
N VAL A 139 51.04 32.63 53.38
CA VAL A 139 52.45 32.36 53.09
C VAL A 139 53.24 32.50 54.38
N LYS A 140 54.12 31.52 54.63
CA LYS A 140 55.01 31.50 55.75
C LYS A 140 56.21 32.42 55.53
N LEU A 141 56.56 33.27 56.52
CA LEU A 141 57.65 34.16 56.48
C LEU A 141 58.92 33.49 57.06
N ASP A 142 60.12 34.12 56.86
CA ASP A 142 61.42 33.58 57.30
C ASP A 142 61.55 33.52 58.82
N ASP A 143 60.83 34.38 59.55
CA ASP A 143 60.76 34.39 61.02
C ASP A 143 59.81 33.37 61.64
N GLY A 144 59.09 32.56 60.75
CA GLY A 144 58.12 31.56 61.14
C GLY A 144 56.67 32.07 61.29
N SER A 145 56.45 33.38 61.20
CA SER A 145 55.12 33.95 61.17
C SER A 145 54.46 33.70 59.81
N ILE A 146 53.15 33.95 59.72
CA ILE A 146 52.40 33.70 58.51
C ILE A 146 51.61 34.96 58.12
N ILE A 147 51.81 35.45 56.87
CA ILE A 147 50.95 36.47 56.28
C ILE A 147 49.78 35.80 55.59
N ARG A 148 48.57 36.18 55.93
CA ARG A 148 47.34 35.71 55.30
C ARG A 148 46.62 36.89 54.64
N LEU A 149 46.35 36.75 53.37
CA LEU A 149 45.46 37.63 52.61
C LEU A 149 44.09 37.00 52.53
N SER A 150 43.02 37.82 52.47
CA SER A 150 41.68 37.36 52.24
C SER A 150 40.90 38.36 51.37
N GLU A 151 40.17 37.85 50.39
CA GLU A 151 39.38 38.63 49.51
C GLU A 151 37.96 38.03 49.37
N THR A 152 36.97 38.88 49.57
CA THR A 152 35.56 38.48 49.45
C THR A 152 35.21 38.44 48.04
N ARG A 153 34.71 37.28 47.58
CA ARG A 153 34.23 37.09 46.23
C ARG A 153 32.71 36.90 46.19
N HIS A 154 32.13 37.10 45.04
CA HIS A 154 30.69 36.85 44.84
C HIS A 154 30.35 35.38 45.12
N SER A 155 29.29 35.17 45.91
CA SER A 155 28.78 33.82 46.16
C SER A 155 28.33 33.17 44.87
N LEU A 156 28.31 31.84 44.83
CA LEU A 156 27.80 31.06 43.70
C LEU A 156 26.43 31.56 43.26
N LEU A 157 25.56 31.95 44.19
CA LEU A 157 24.19 32.46 43.85
C LEU A 157 24.26 33.82 43.17
N ALA A 158 25.13 34.73 43.60
CA ALA A 158 25.31 36.03 42.94
C ALA A 158 25.89 35.86 41.53
N PHE A 159 26.93 34.99 41.38
CA PHE A 159 27.52 34.64 40.11
C PHE A 159 26.49 34.04 39.14
N LEU A 160 25.65 33.09 39.61
CA LEU A 160 24.54 32.54 38.80
C LEU A 160 23.52 33.62 38.43
N GLY A 161 23.26 34.58 39.30
CA GLY A 161 22.39 35.74 39.05
C GLY A 161 22.90 36.60 37.88
N ASP A 162 24.19 36.90 37.88
CA ASP A 162 24.82 37.71 36.80
C ASP A 162 24.85 36.96 35.47
N MET A 163 25.01 35.62 35.51
CA MET A 163 24.97 34.78 34.31
C MET A 163 23.56 34.51 33.77
N LEU A 164 22.51 34.74 34.57
CA LEU A 164 21.14 34.41 34.19
C LEU A 164 20.67 35.17 32.93
N ALA A 165 20.94 36.46 32.84
CA ALA A 165 20.50 37.30 31.73
C ALA A 165 21.16 36.91 30.39
N PRO A 166 22.51 36.78 30.28
CA PRO A 166 23.14 36.36 29.04
C PRO A 166 22.76 34.93 28.63
N VAL A 167 22.62 34.01 29.59
CA VAL A 167 22.17 32.65 29.32
C VAL A 167 20.72 32.62 28.78
N LEU A 168 19.82 33.37 29.39
CA LEU A 168 18.44 33.49 28.90
C LEU A 168 18.37 34.04 27.46
N VAL A 169 19.15 35.10 27.19
CA VAL A 169 19.22 35.65 25.82
C VAL A 169 19.75 34.60 24.85
N ALA A 170 20.79 33.88 25.17
CA ALA A 170 21.36 32.83 24.34
C ALA A 170 20.33 31.70 24.06
N VAL A 171 19.60 31.27 25.12
CA VAL A 171 18.53 30.26 24.98
C VAL A 171 17.39 30.73 24.10
N ILE A 172 16.96 31.98 24.25
CA ILE A 172 15.88 32.55 23.40
C ILE A 172 16.33 32.61 21.95
N VAL A 173 17.53 33.13 21.67
CA VAL A 173 18.07 33.19 20.30
C VAL A 173 18.18 31.80 19.68
N ALA A 174 18.73 30.84 20.43
CA ALA A 174 18.82 29.45 19.97
C ALA A 174 17.45 28.85 19.73
N ALA A 175 16.48 29.07 20.61
CA ALA A 175 15.10 28.56 20.43
C ALA A 175 14.44 29.15 19.17
N VAL A 176 14.60 30.45 18.92
CA VAL A 176 14.08 31.09 17.69
C VAL A 176 14.75 30.53 16.46
N LEU A 177 16.07 30.34 16.47
CA LEU A 177 16.82 29.81 15.33
C LEU A 177 16.40 28.35 15.03
N VAL A 178 16.29 27.53 16.07
CA VAL A 178 15.79 26.14 15.94
C VAL A 178 14.37 26.11 15.44
N PHE A 179 13.50 26.99 15.90
CA PHE A 179 12.12 27.11 15.43
C PHE A 179 12.08 27.41 13.92
N VAL A 180 12.81 28.40 13.46
CA VAL A 180 12.88 28.79 12.04
C VAL A 180 13.47 27.67 11.19
N LEU A 181 14.56 27.08 11.63
CA LEU A 181 15.23 25.99 10.92
C LEU A 181 14.33 24.75 10.81
N SER A 182 13.73 24.32 11.92
CA SER A 182 12.83 23.18 11.97
C SER A 182 11.61 23.38 11.07
N LYS A 183 11.00 24.57 11.08
CA LYS A 183 9.88 24.92 10.21
C LYS A 183 10.27 24.88 8.72
N THR A 184 11.45 25.40 8.40
CA THR A 184 11.96 25.44 7.02
C THR A 184 12.28 24.03 6.51
N LEU A 185 12.96 23.23 7.34
CA LEU A 185 13.31 21.85 7.01
C LEU A 185 12.06 20.98 6.82
N THR A 186 11.11 21.08 7.77
CA THR A 186 9.84 20.35 7.68
C THR A 186 9.09 20.69 6.38
N ARG A 187 9.02 21.97 6.02
CA ARG A 187 8.38 22.41 4.77
C ARG A 187 9.12 21.87 3.55
N ARG A 188 10.46 21.85 3.56
CA ARG A 188 11.24 21.30 2.44
C ARG A 188 11.01 19.81 2.23
N ILE A 189 10.91 19.05 3.31
CA ILE A 189 10.66 17.60 3.24
C ILE A 189 9.21 17.29 2.85
N MET A 190 8.24 18.04 3.37
CA MET A 190 6.82 17.73 3.12
C MET A 190 6.31 18.24 1.76
N LYS A 191 6.85 19.34 1.24
CA LYS A 191 6.38 19.95 -0.01
C LYS A 191 6.38 18.99 -1.22
N PRO A 192 7.43 18.18 -1.46
CA PRO A 192 7.41 17.20 -2.54
C PRO A 192 6.38 16.08 -2.33
N ILE A 193 6.17 15.66 -1.09
CA ILE A 193 5.19 14.62 -0.73
C ILE A 193 3.75 15.13 -0.95
N ASP A 194 3.47 16.40 -0.62
CA ASP A 194 2.17 17.02 -0.83
C ASP A 194 1.87 17.25 -2.33
N ALA A 195 2.92 17.31 -3.16
CA ALA A 195 2.82 17.53 -4.60
C ALA A 195 2.73 16.23 -5.42
N LEU A 196 2.62 15.05 -4.76
CA LEU A 196 2.51 13.74 -5.43
C LEU A 196 1.37 13.70 -6.43
N ASN A 197 1.73 13.36 -7.68
CA ASN A 197 0.75 13.03 -8.70
C ASN A 197 0.39 11.54 -8.60
N PHE A 198 -0.78 11.25 -8.07
CA PHE A 198 -1.29 9.88 -8.00
C PHE A 198 -1.83 9.35 -9.34
N ALA A 199 -2.03 10.21 -10.35
CA ALA A 199 -2.48 9.74 -11.66
C ALA A 199 -1.37 8.98 -12.39
N ASP A 200 -0.13 9.45 -12.23
CA ASP A 200 1.07 8.86 -12.79
C ASP A 200 2.15 8.71 -11.71
N PRO A 201 2.04 7.66 -10.87
CA PRO A 201 2.89 7.51 -9.68
C PRO A 201 4.38 7.42 -9.98
N LEU A 202 4.76 6.81 -11.11
CA LEU A 202 6.15 6.60 -11.49
C LEU A 202 6.84 7.84 -12.09
N GLU A 203 6.10 8.90 -12.42
CA GLU A 203 6.66 10.17 -12.86
C GLU A 203 7.09 11.09 -11.70
N ASN A 204 6.84 10.68 -10.46
CA ASN A 204 7.22 11.46 -9.29
C ASN A 204 8.69 11.20 -8.91
N GLU A 205 9.56 12.18 -9.17
CA GLU A 205 10.94 12.19 -8.68
C GLU A 205 11.00 12.87 -7.29
N ILE A 206 10.88 12.09 -6.20
CA ILE A 206 10.84 12.66 -4.85
C ILE A 206 12.00 12.14 -3.99
N TYR A 207 11.90 10.95 -3.49
CA TYR A 207 12.88 10.27 -2.64
C TYR A 207 12.97 8.80 -3.05
N GLU A 208 14.19 8.26 -3.17
CA GLU A 208 14.42 6.86 -3.53
C GLU A 208 13.69 5.88 -2.58
N GLU A 209 13.53 6.26 -1.32
CA GLU A 209 12.82 5.44 -0.32
C GLU A 209 11.31 5.32 -0.60
N MET A 210 10.75 6.18 -1.46
CA MET A 210 9.34 6.13 -1.86
C MET A 210 9.09 5.29 -3.10
N ASP A 211 10.11 4.93 -3.87
CA ASP A 211 9.98 4.15 -5.11
C ASP A 211 9.20 2.84 -4.92
N PRO A 212 9.46 2.02 -3.86
CA PRO A 212 8.69 0.79 -3.67
C PRO A 212 7.20 1.05 -3.43
N LEU A 213 6.86 2.18 -2.78
CA LEU A 213 5.48 2.57 -2.55
C LEU A 213 4.81 3.05 -3.84
N LEU A 214 5.51 3.85 -4.65
CA LEU A 214 5.01 4.37 -5.92
C LEU A 214 4.77 3.24 -6.92
N ILE A 215 5.69 2.27 -7.01
CA ILE A 215 5.53 1.06 -7.84
C ILE A 215 4.28 0.28 -7.41
N ARG A 216 4.09 0.07 -6.12
CA ARG A 216 2.91 -0.65 -5.61
C ARG A 216 1.59 0.07 -5.88
N ILE A 217 1.58 1.40 -5.82
CA ILE A 217 0.41 2.21 -6.17
C ILE A 217 0.10 2.09 -7.67
N ASP A 218 1.12 2.14 -8.54
CA ASP A 218 0.95 1.98 -9.98
C ASP A 218 0.39 0.59 -10.33
N GLU A 219 0.95 -0.47 -9.75
CA GLU A 219 0.45 -1.85 -9.92
C GLU A 219 -1.02 -1.98 -9.50
N GLN A 220 -1.40 -1.44 -8.34
CA GLN A 220 -2.78 -1.47 -7.88
C GLN A 220 -3.72 -0.68 -8.80
N GLN A 221 -3.28 0.45 -9.31
CA GLN A 221 -4.07 1.23 -10.26
C GLN A 221 -4.26 0.51 -11.61
N ARG A 222 -3.21 -0.16 -12.11
CA ARG A 222 -3.31 -0.97 -13.33
C ARG A 222 -4.31 -2.10 -13.15
N LEU A 223 -4.19 -2.83 -12.04
CA LEU A 223 -5.13 -3.90 -11.70
C LEU A 223 -6.57 -3.39 -11.60
N LEU A 224 -6.79 -2.27 -10.90
CA LEU A 224 -8.12 -1.66 -10.77
C LEU A 224 -8.68 -1.20 -12.11
N LYS A 225 -7.85 -0.59 -12.97
CA LYS A 225 -8.25 -0.20 -14.33
C LYS A 225 -8.63 -1.41 -15.17
N GLN A 226 -7.90 -2.53 -15.04
CA GLN A 226 -8.21 -3.78 -15.72
C GLN A 226 -9.55 -4.35 -15.25
N GLN A 227 -9.75 -4.49 -13.94
CA GLN A 227 -11.01 -4.98 -13.37
C GLN A 227 -12.22 -4.13 -13.77
N ASN A 228 -12.06 -2.81 -13.78
CA ASN A 228 -13.13 -1.91 -14.23
C ASN A 228 -13.47 -2.08 -15.72
N ARG A 229 -12.47 -2.36 -16.57
CA ARG A 229 -12.71 -2.65 -18.00
C ARG A 229 -13.45 -3.99 -18.17
N GLU A 230 -13.03 -5.02 -17.46
CA GLU A 230 -13.67 -6.33 -17.47
C GLU A 230 -15.12 -6.26 -16.98
N LEU A 231 -15.35 -5.51 -15.88
CA LEU A 231 -16.71 -5.26 -15.36
C LEU A 231 -17.58 -4.49 -16.36
N ALA A 232 -17.04 -3.45 -16.99
CA ALA A 232 -17.78 -2.67 -17.99
C ALA A 232 -18.12 -3.52 -19.23
N GLN A 233 -17.19 -4.39 -19.66
CA GLN A 233 -17.46 -5.33 -20.76
C GLN A 233 -18.54 -6.34 -20.38
N ALA A 234 -18.48 -6.94 -19.21
CA ALA A 234 -19.49 -7.88 -18.72
C ALA A 234 -20.86 -7.21 -18.58
N GLU A 235 -20.94 -5.96 -18.10
CA GLU A 235 -22.19 -5.21 -18.01
C GLU A 235 -22.77 -4.88 -19.38
N ASN A 236 -21.94 -4.50 -20.36
CA ASN A 236 -22.39 -4.25 -21.73
C ASN A 236 -22.93 -5.53 -22.36
N LEU A 237 -22.21 -6.66 -22.25
CA LEU A 237 -22.69 -7.95 -22.75
C LEU A 237 -24.02 -8.35 -22.12
N ARG A 238 -24.19 -8.14 -20.80
CA ARG A 238 -25.46 -8.41 -20.10
C ARG A 238 -26.59 -7.51 -20.59
N ARG A 239 -26.30 -6.22 -20.84
CA ARG A 239 -27.29 -5.26 -21.36
C ARG A 239 -27.74 -5.62 -22.77
N ASP A 240 -26.77 -5.94 -23.64
CA ASP A 240 -27.04 -6.33 -25.03
C ASP A 240 -27.84 -7.63 -25.07
N PHE A 241 -27.50 -8.61 -24.24
CA PHE A 241 -28.27 -9.84 -24.09
C PHE A 241 -29.73 -9.57 -23.67
N SER A 242 -29.95 -8.78 -22.62
CA SER A 242 -31.30 -8.45 -22.15
C SER A 242 -32.12 -7.70 -23.19
N SER A 243 -31.47 -6.78 -23.92
CA SER A 243 -32.10 -6.04 -25.01
C SER A 243 -32.50 -6.96 -26.15
N ASN A 244 -31.59 -7.86 -26.59
CA ASN A 244 -31.85 -8.79 -27.69
C ASN A 244 -32.93 -9.81 -27.34
N VAL A 245 -32.90 -10.37 -26.11
CA VAL A 245 -33.99 -11.26 -25.63
C VAL A 245 -35.33 -10.55 -25.69
N SER A 246 -35.41 -9.31 -25.20
CA SER A 246 -36.66 -8.55 -25.22
C SER A 246 -37.17 -8.29 -26.65
N HIS A 247 -36.24 -8.02 -27.57
CA HIS A 247 -36.58 -7.77 -28.96
C HIS A 247 -37.07 -9.04 -29.66
N GLU A 248 -36.35 -10.17 -29.50
CA GLU A 248 -36.68 -11.46 -30.08
C GLU A 248 -37.99 -12.05 -29.50
N MET A 249 -38.36 -11.73 -28.25
CA MET A 249 -39.64 -12.09 -27.66
C MET A 249 -40.80 -11.21 -28.18
N LYS A 250 -40.55 -9.93 -28.42
CA LYS A 250 -41.60 -8.98 -28.81
C LYS A 250 -42.18 -9.29 -30.21
N THR A 251 -41.34 -9.71 -31.15
CA THR A 251 -41.73 -9.98 -32.53
C THR A 251 -42.76 -11.10 -32.62
N PRO A 252 -42.52 -12.35 -32.15
CA PRO A 252 -43.52 -13.42 -32.20
C PRO A 252 -44.78 -13.07 -31.40
N LEU A 253 -44.65 -12.38 -30.24
CA LEU A 253 -45.81 -11.95 -29.46
C LEU A 253 -46.70 -10.97 -30.22
N GLN A 254 -46.12 -10.06 -31.01
CA GLN A 254 -46.89 -9.14 -31.86
C GLN A 254 -47.61 -9.89 -32.97
N VAL A 255 -46.97 -10.89 -33.59
CA VAL A 255 -47.58 -11.71 -34.64
C VAL A 255 -48.74 -12.52 -34.10
N ILE A 256 -48.56 -13.21 -32.97
CA ILE A 256 -49.60 -13.96 -32.26
C ILE A 256 -50.79 -13.05 -31.93
N SER A 257 -50.51 -11.87 -31.32
CA SER A 257 -51.53 -10.93 -30.92
C SER A 257 -52.30 -10.38 -32.11
N GLY A 258 -51.60 -10.04 -33.19
CA GLY A 258 -52.22 -9.53 -34.43
C GLY A 258 -53.13 -10.54 -35.12
N TYR A 259 -52.68 -11.79 -35.28
CA TYR A 259 -53.53 -12.84 -35.84
C TYR A 259 -54.71 -13.22 -34.94
N ALA A 260 -54.50 -13.27 -33.64
CA ALA A 260 -55.56 -13.51 -32.68
C ALA A 260 -56.62 -12.38 -32.67
N GLU A 261 -56.21 -11.12 -32.83
CA GLU A 261 -57.08 -9.96 -32.93
C GLU A 261 -57.92 -10.01 -34.23
N LEU A 262 -57.29 -10.32 -35.37
CA LEU A 262 -58.00 -10.49 -36.64
C LEU A 262 -59.04 -11.61 -36.56
N MET A 263 -58.73 -12.75 -35.94
CA MET A 263 -59.65 -13.85 -35.71
C MET A 263 -60.78 -13.47 -34.74
N LYS A 264 -60.49 -12.74 -33.68
CA LYS A 264 -61.46 -12.29 -32.68
C LYS A 264 -62.50 -11.34 -33.27
N ASN A 265 -62.08 -10.49 -34.20
CA ASN A 265 -62.93 -9.46 -34.80
C ASN A 265 -63.65 -9.97 -36.12
N ASP A 266 -63.64 -11.29 -36.34
CA ASP A 266 -64.22 -11.92 -37.54
C ASP A 266 -63.72 -11.34 -38.89
N MET A 267 -62.51 -10.80 -38.90
CA MET A 267 -61.83 -10.22 -40.06
C MET A 267 -61.13 -11.30 -40.92
N VAL A 268 -61.17 -12.55 -40.50
CA VAL A 268 -60.61 -13.72 -41.24
C VAL A 268 -61.71 -14.54 -41.86
N GLN A 269 -61.55 -14.85 -43.14
CA GLN A 269 -62.51 -15.73 -43.84
C GLN A 269 -62.53 -17.14 -43.20
N PRO A 270 -63.67 -17.83 -43.13
CA PRO A 270 -63.75 -19.16 -42.55
C PRO A 270 -62.71 -20.17 -43.06
N ALA A 271 -62.41 -20.10 -44.41
CA ALA A 271 -61.40 -20.94 -45.03
C ALA A 271 -59.97 -20.70 -44.54
N ASP A 272 -59.64 -19.48 -44.06
CA ASP A 272 -58.29 -19.10 -43.64
C ASP A 272 -58.08 -19.26 -42.15
N ARG A 273 -59.11 -19.49 -41.33
CA ARG A 273 -59.05 -19.63 -39.90
C ARG A 273 -58.01 -20.66 -39.44
N GLN A 274 -57.97 -21.82 -40.12
CA GLN A 274 -57.02 -22.89 -39.83
C GLN A 274 -55.59 -22.47 -40.11
N LYS A 275 -55.35 -21.71 -41.17
CA LYS A 275 -54.03 -21.16 -41.51
C LYS A 275 -53.53 -20.15 -40.44
N PHE A 276 -54.38 -19.23 -39.97
CA PHE A 276 -54.05 -18.28 -38.96
C PHE A 276 -53.80 -18.96 -37.60
N ALA A 277 -54.60 -19.99 -37.26
CA ALA A 277 -54.35 -20.78 -36.06
C ALA A 277 -53.02 -21.55 -36.13
N ALA A 278 -52.62 -22.06 -37.29
CA ALA A 278 -51.33 -22.69 -37.50
C ALA A 278 -50.18 -21.69 -37.31
N LEU A 279 -50.29 -20.49 -37.90
CA LEU A 279 -49.29 -19.43 -37.73
C LEU A 279 -49.13 -19.00 -36.26
N ILE A 280 -50.23 -18.85 -35.51
CA ILE A 280 -50.20 -18.57 -34.08
C ILE A 280 -49.47 -19.69 -33.31
N TYR A 281 -49.76 -20.95 -33.67
CA TYR A 281 -49.13 -22.10 -33.03
C TYR A 281 -47.62 -22.17 -33.30
N GLU A 282 -47.21 -21.93 -34.56
CA GLU A 282 -45.79 -21.89 -34.95
C GLU A 282 -45.02 -20.80 -34.18
N GLU A 283 -45.56 -19.60 -34.10
CA GLU A 283 -44.91 -18.49 -33.33
C GLU A 283 -44.87 -18.76 -31.84
N ALA A 284 -45.92 -19.41 -31.28
CA ALA A 284 -45.89 -19.83 -29.85
C ALA A 284 -44.82 -20.90 -29.60
N GLN A 285 -44.60 -21.84 -30.53
CA GLN A 285 -43.53 -22.84 -30.42
C GLN A 285 -42.15 -22.20 -30.55
N ALA A 286 -41.94 -21.26 -31.48
CA ALA A 286 -40.69 -20.51 -31.59
C ALA A 286 -40.38 -19.73 -30.30
N MET A 287 -41.38 -19.06 -29.72
CA MET A 287 -41.23 -18.37 -28.46
C MET A 287 -40.87 -19.31 -27.31
N ARG A 288 -41.47 -20.50 -27.24
CA ARG A 288 -41.15 -21.54 -26.25
C ARG A 288 -39.71 -22.01 -26.39
N SER A 289 -39.22 -22.24 -27.63
CA SER A 289 -37.83 -22.60 -27.88
C SER A 289 -36.89 -21.49 -27.40
N LEU A 290 -37.17 -20.23 -27.73
CA LEU A 290 -36.35 -19.08 -27.29
C LEU A 290 -36.26 -18.99 -25.75
N ILE A 291 -37.38 -19.18 -25.05
CA ILE A 291 -37.39 -19.16 -23.57
C ILE A 291 -36.50 -20.28 -23.01
N ASN A 292 -36.62 -21.51 -23.57
CA ASN A 292 -35.78 -22.63 -23.12
C ASN A 292 -34.30 -22.36 -23.37
N ASP A 293 -33.94 -21.84 -24.56
CA ASP A 293 -32.55 -21.47 -24.88
C ASP A 293 -31.99 -20.44 -23.91
N VAL A 294 -32.77 -19.39 -23.57
CA VAL A 294 -32.42 -18.38 -22.59
C VAL A 294 -32.21 -18.99 -21.19
N LEU A 295 -33.12 -19.89 -20.76
CA LEU A 295 -32.98 -20.56 -19.44
C LEU A 295 -31.75 -21.48 -19.40
N THR A 296 -31.47 -22.22 -20.48
CA THR A 296 -30.27 -23.06 -20.58
C THR A 296 -29.01 -22.21 -20.50
N LEU A 297 -28.97 -21.10 -21.25
CA LEU A 297 -27.82 -20.20 -21.22
C LEU A 297 -27.60 -19.56 -19.83
N SER A 298 -28.70 -19.15 -19.16
CA SER A 298 -28.63 -18.61 -17.80
C SER A 298 -28.07 -19.63 -16.79
N ARG A 299 -28.50 -20.89 -16.92
CA ARG A 299 -27.96 -21.97 -16.05
C ARG A 299 -26.49 -22.23 -16.32
N LEU A 300 -26.07 -22.19 -17.58
CA LEU A 300 -24.66 -22.38 -17.97
C LEU A 300 -23.78 -21.23 -17.49
N ASP A 301 -24.29 -20.00 -17.48
CA ASP A 301 -23.56 -18.82 -16.94
C ASP A 301 -23.41 -18.87 -15.41
N GLU A 302 -24.36 -19.46 -14.67
CA GLU A 302 -24.35 -19.55 -13.20
C GLU A 302 -23.63 -20.83 -12.67
N SER A 303 -23.50 -21.87 -13.49
CA SER A 303 -22.92 -23.14 -13.08
C SER A 303 -21.41 -23.02 -12.96
N ALA A 304 -20.91 -22.81 -11.75
CA ALA A 304 -19.62 -23.35 -11.38
C ALA A 304 -19.71 -24.87 -11.56
N PHE A 305 -18.78 -25.45 -12.30
CA PHE A 305 -18.65 -26.88 -12.58
C PHE A 305 -19.14 -27.75 -11.40
N GLY A 306 -20.33 -28.35 -11.55
CA GLY A 306 -21.00 -29.04 -10.45
C GLY A 306 -20.40 -30.41 -10.20
N ASP A 307 -20.49 -30.85 -8.93
CA ASP A 307 -20.02 -32.15 -8.43
C ASP A 307 -20.74 -33.40 -9.01
N ASP A 308 -21.71 -33.23 -9.93
CA ASP A 308 -22.54 -34.31 -10.48
C ASP A 308 -22.09 -34.80 -11.88
N ALA A 309 -20.79 -34.78 -12.19
CA ALA A 309 -20.28 -35.27 -13.46
C ALA A 309 -20.48 -36.78 -13.58
N VAL A 310 -21.25 -37.22 -14.60
CA VAL A 310 -21.43 -38.63 -14.95
C VAL A 310 -20.59 -38.99 -16.17
N LEU A 311 -20.29 -40.27 -16.37
CA LEU A 311 -19.66 -40.77 -17.59
C LEU A 311 -20.70 -40.84 -18.72
N ILE A 312 -20.43 -40.10 -19.79
CA ILE A 312 -21.34 -39.94 -20.94
C ILE A 312 -20.73 -40.64 -22.15
N ASP A 313 -21.46 -41.58 -22.76
CA ASP A 313 -21.11 -42.15 -24.06
C ASP A 313 -21.62 -41.21 -25.16
N LEU A 314 -20.71 -40.45 -25.78
CA LEU A 314 -21.05 -39.44 -26.78
C LEU A 314 -21.61 -40.08 -28.08
N HIS A 315 -21.18 -41.30 -28.43
CA HIS A 315 -21.72 -41.98 -29.61
C HIS A 315 -23.19 -42.40 -29.38
N ALA A 316 -23.51 -42.94 -28.21
CA ALA A 316 -24.90 -43.29 -27.86
C ALA A 316 -25.79 -42.04 -27.77
N VAL A 317 -25.29 -40.90 -27.26
CA VAL A 317 -26.04 -39.63 -27.30
C VAL A 317 -26.26 -39.15 -28.72
N ALA A 318 -25.25 -39.24 -29.59
CA ALA A 318 -25.33 -38.87 -31.00
C ALA A 318 -26.41 -39.66 -31.76
N GLU A 319 -26.46 -41.00 -31.53
CA GLU A 319 -27.48 -41.85 -32.15
C GLU A 319 -28.90 -41.49 -31.68
N ARG A 320 -29.10 -41.21 -30.39
CA ARG A 320 -30.40 -40.77 -29.88
C ARG A 320 -30.84 -39.45 -30.51
N VAL A 321 -29.93 -38.47 -30.60
CA VAL A 321 -30.21 -37.17 -31.22
C VAL A 321 -30.52 -37.31 -32.71
N ALA A 322 -29.73 -38.09 -33.46
CA ALA A 322 -29.97 -38.35 -34.87
C ALA A 322 -31.32 -39.01 -35.07
N GLY A 323 -31.72 -40.00 -34.23
CA GLY A 323 -33.02 -40.62 -34.24
C GLY A 323 -34.17 -39.62 -34.01
N ARG A 324 -34.04 -38.71 -33.05
CA ARG A 324 -35.04 -37.65 -32.79
C ARG A 324 -35.21 -36.66 -33.94
N LEU A 325 -34.14 -36.34 -34.63
CA LEU A 325 -34.13 -35.41 -35.76
C LEU A 325 -34.45 -36.10 -37.11
N GLY A 326 -34.66 -37.41 -37.13
CA GLY A 326 -34.87 -38.19 -38.32
C GLY A 326 -36.05 -37.71 -39.18
N SER A 327 -37.21 -37.38 -38.56
CA SER A 327 -38.37 -36.83 -39.31
C SER A 327 -38.03 -35.46 -39.90
N PHE A 328 -37.37 -34.57 -39.11
CA PHE A 328 -36.98 -33.26 -39.59
C PHE A 328 -35.96 -33.33 -40.74
N ALA A 329 -35.02 -34.25 -40.65
CA ALA A 329 -34.07 -34.50 -41.72
C ALA A 329 -34.73 -35.02 -42.99
N ALA A 330 -35.72 -35.92 -42.86
CA ALA A 330 -36.48 -36.44 -43.99
C ALA A 330 -37.31 -35.36 -44.68
N ASP A 331 -37.96 -34.47 -43.91
CA ASP A 331 -38.74 -33.34 -44.43
C ASP A 331 -37.85 -32.34 -45.19
N GLN A 332 -36.58 -32.18 -44.77
CA GLN A 332 -35.58 -31.33 -45.45
C GLN A 332 -34.79 -32.09 -46.52
N GLN A 333 -35.05 -33.36 -46.73
CA GLN A 333 -34.34 -34.22 -47.68
C GLN A 333 -32.82 -34.32 -47.43
N VAL A 334 -32.40 -34.28 -46.15
CA VAL A 334 -31.00 -34.31 -45.67
C VAL A 334 -30.73 -35.67 -45.03
N GLN A 335 -29.60 -36.28 -45.37
CA GLN A 335 -29.17 -37.56 -44.74
C GLN A 335 -28.34 -37.28 -43.48
N VAL A 336 -28.75 -37.88 -42.35
CA VAL A 336 -27.98 -37.81 -41.11
C VAL A 336 -27.33 -39.18 -40.86
N ARG A 337 -26.02 -39.18 -40.52
CA ARG A 337 -25.26 -40.38 -40.20
C ARG A 337 -24.42 -40.16 -38.97
N VAL A 338 -24.31 -41.20 -38.11
CA VAL A 338 -23.41 -41.23 -36.96
C VAL A 338 -22.38 -42.31 -37.23
N GLU A 339 -21.12 -41.98 -37.06
CA GLU A 339 -19.95 -42.87 -37.30
C GLU A 339 -19.01 -42.79 -36.09
N GLY A 340 -18.15 -43.81 -35.94
CA GLY A 340 -17.11 -43.83 -34.93
C GLY A 340 -17.32 -44.89 -33.84
N SER A 341 -16.76 -44.63 -32.66
CA SER A 341 -16.72 -45.54 -31.52
C SER A 341 -17.37 -44.98 -30.27
N ALA A 342 -17.69 -45.84 -29.31
CA ALA A 342 -18.26 -45.48 -28.03
C ALA A 342 -17.19 -44.84 -27.14
N GLU A 343 -17.05 -43.52 -27.19
CA GLU A 343 -16.09 -42.77 -26.42
C GLU A 343 -16.79 -41.99 -25.28
N ARG A 344 -16.13 -41.92 -24.11
CA ARG A 344 -16.72 -41.37 -22.90
C ARG A 344 -16.04 -40.11 -22.44
N ILE A 345 -16.88 -39.16 -22.03
CA ILE A 345 -16.45 -37.94 -21.34
C ILE A 345 -17.13 -37.81 -19.97
N ALA A 346 -16.57 -37.04 -19.07
CA ALA A 346 -17.21 -36.66 -17.81
C ALA A 346 -18.04 -35.39 -17.97
N GLY A 347 -19.27 -35.36 -17.44
CA GLY A 347 -20.08 -34.15 -17.51
C GLY A 347 -21.58 -34.35 -17.32
N SER A 348 -22.39 -33.50 -17.96
CA SER A 348 -23.87 -33.53 -17.96
C SER A 348 -24.41 -34.12 -19.25
N GLU A 349 -25.12 -35.26 -19.17
CA GLU A 349 -25.70 -35.92 -20.32
C GLU A 349 -26.72 -35.01 -21.00
N THR A 350 -27.52 -34.25 -20.28
CA THR A 350 -28.50 -33.30 -20.84
C THR A 350 -27.81 -32.21 -21.65
N LEU A 351 -26.69 -31.64 -21.16
CA LEU A 351 -25.94 -30.62 -21.90
C LEU A 351 -25.24 -31.21 -23.14
N ALA A 352 -24.72 -32.44 -23.04
CA ALA A 352 -24.15 -33.14 -24.18
C ALA A 352 -25.19 -33.41 -25.25
N GLU A 353 -26.41 -33.83 -24.87
CA GLU A 353 -27.53 -34.04 -25.80
C GLU A 353 -27.96 -32.72 -26.48
N GLU A 354 -28.08 -31.62 -25.70
CA GLU A 354 -28.45 -30.31 -26.21
C GLU A 354 -27.39 -29.73 -27.17
N MET A 355 -26.12 -29.91 -26.84
CA MET A 355 -24.97 -29.53 -27.67
C MET A 355 -25.02 -30.23 -29.03
N LEU A 356 -25.16 -31.56 -29.03
CA LEU A 356 -25.20 -32.35 -30.26
C LEU A 356 -26.48 -32.08 -31.05
N TYR A 357 -27.62 -31.87 -30.37
CA TYR A 357 -28.91 -31.50 -31.00
C TYR A 357 -28.75 -30.20 -31.77
N ASN A 358 -28.20 -29.14 -31.16
CA ASN A 358 -28.03 -27.85 -31.83
C ASN A 358 -27.10 -27.94 -33.06
N LEU A 359 -26.05 -28.76 -33.00
CA LEU A 359 -25.12 -28.91 -34.13
C LEU A 359 -25.78 -29.67 -35.28
N ILE A 360 -26.47 -30.81 -35.02
CA ILE A 360 -27.12 -31.59 -36.04
C ILE A 360 -28.30 -30.83 -36.63
N GLU A 361 -29.12 -30.20 -35.81
CA GLU A 361 -30.25 -29.38 -36.26
C GLU A 361 -29.81 -28.25 -37.18
N ASN A 362 -28.71 -27.52 -36.81
CA ASN A 362 -28.13 -26.51 -37.68
C ASN A 362 -27.64 -27.08 -39.00
N GLY A 363 -26.93 -28.22 -38.95
CA GLY A 363 -26.44 -28.93 -40.14
C GLY A 363 -27.58 -29.37 -41.09
N ILE A 364 -28.76 -29.74 -40.55
CA ILE A 364 -29.96 -30.07 -41.34
C ILE A 364 -30.61 -28.79 -41.88
N ARG A 365 -30.86 -27.82 -41.02
CA ARG A 365 -31.60 -26.59 -41.28
C ARG A 365 -30.97 -25.72 -42.37
N TYR A 366 -29.66 -25.63 -42.36
CA TYR A 366 -28.91 -24.80 -43.32
C TYR A 366 -28.33 -25.61 -44.48
N ASN A 367 -28.78 -26.86 -44.66
CA ASN A 367 -28.34 -27.68 -45.80
C ASN A 367 -29.18 -27.42 -47.07
N HIS A 368 -28.76 -28.04 -48.12
CA HIS A 368 -29.53 -28.11 -49.37
C HIS A 368 -30.22 -29.47 -49.52
N GLU A 369 -31.25 -29.56 -50.35
CA GLU A 369 -31.90 -30.83 -50.69
C GLU A 369 -30.91 -31.84 -51.24
N GLY A 370 -30.92 -33.07 -50.72
CA GLY A 370 -29.97 -34.14 -51.06
C GLY A 370 -28.63 -34.02 -50.34
N GLY A 371 -28.45 -33.03 -49.45
CA GLY A 371 -27.25 -32.87 -48.61
C GLY A 371 -27.12 -33.91 -47.49
N SER A 372 -26.05 -33.81 -46.75
CA SER A 372 -25.79 -34.73 -45.64
C SER A 372 -25.20 -34.04 -44.41
N VAL A 373 -25.46 -34.62 -43.23
CA VAL A 373 -24.81 -34.28 -41.94
C VAL A 373 -24.19 -35.56 -41.42
N VAL A 374 -22.87 -35.53 -41.19
CA VAL A 374 -22.12 -36.67 -40.64
C VAL A 374 -21.54 -36.28 -39.32
N MET A 375 -21.91 -37.00 -38.26
CA MET A 375 -21.28 -36.89 -36.96
C MET A 375 -20.34 -38.05 -36.74
N ARG A 376 -19.07 -37.76 -36.40
CA ARG A 376 -18.05 -38.77 -36.14
C ARG A 376 -17.48 -38.57 -34.74
N VAL A 377 -17.45 -39.67 -33.96
CA VAL A 377 -16.90 -39.69 -32.60
C VAL A 377 -15.68 -40.60 -32.58
N GLU A 378 -14.53 -40.07 -32.24
CA GLU A 378 -13.25 -40.79 -32.29
C GLU A 378 -12.39 -40.44 -31.06
N ALA A 379 -11.59 -41.42 -30.61
CA ALA A 379 -10.49 -41.15 -29.65
C ALA A 379 -9.26 -40.71 -30.45
N GLU A 380 -8.70 -39.58 -30.10
CA GLU A 380 -7.39 -39.13 -30.60
C GLU A 380 -6.33 -39.34 -29.51
N PRO A 381 -5.17 -39.94 -29.87
CA PRO A 381 -4.05 -39.96 -28.91
C PRO A 381 -3.63 -38.56 -28.56
N PRO A 382 -3.09 -38.34 -27.32
CA PRO A 382 -2.67 -37.04 -26.91
C PRO A 382 -1.67 -36.43 -27.91
N ALA A 383 -1.92 -35.19 -28.35
CA ALA A 383 -0.98 -34.47 -29.17
C ALA A 383 0.34 -34.37 -28.38
N ARG A 384 1.44 -34.96 -28.92
CA ARG A 384 2.77 -34.83 -28.30
C ARG A 384 3.21 -33.36 -28.41
N PRO A 385 3.26 -32.58 -27.32
CA PRO A 385 3.97 -31.32 -27.33
C PRO A 385 5.46 -31.65 -27.44
N GLY A 386 6.15 -31.05 -28.36
CA GLY A 386 7.60 -31.13 -28.41
C GLY A 386 8.20 -30.62 -27.10
N GLY A 387 8.81 -31.49 -26.26
CA GLY A 387 9.72 -31.13 -25.20
C GLY A 387 9.20 -31.12 -23.75
N GLY A 388 8.18 -31.88 -23.38
CA GLY A 388 7.80 -32.11 -21.97
C GLY A 388 8.63 -33.18 -21.30
N LEU A 389 8.92 -33.00 -19.99
CA LEU A 389 9.59 -33.99 -19.11
C LEU A 389 8.77 -35.32 -19.05
N PRO A 390 9.41 -36.47 -18.96
CA PRO A 390 8.69 -37.76 -18.84
C PRO A 390 8.02 -37.84 -17.48
N GLY A 391 6.68 -37.87 -17.45
CA GLY A 391 5.91 -38.07 -16.22
C GLY A 391 4.52 -37.46 -16.16
N GLU A 392 4.09 -36.65 -17.11
CA GLU A 392 2.68 -36.23 -17.23
C GLU A 392 1.99 -37.15 -18.23
N ASP A 393 1.16 -38.07 -17.73
CA ASP A 393 0.23 -38.88 -18.50
C ASP A 393 -0.76 -37.93 -19.19
N ALA A 394 -0.50 -37.57 -20.44
CA ALA A 394 -1.46 -36.83 -21.26
C ALA A 394 -2.63 -37.77 -21.50
N ALA A 395 -3.76 -37.52 -20.83
CA ALA A 395 -5.02 -38.23 -21.09
C ALA A 395 -5.38 -38.14 -22.58
N GLY A 396 -5.88 -39.21 -23.18
CA GLY A 396 -6.40 -39.21 -24.54
C GLY A 396 -7.48 -38.15 -24.70
N GLN A 397 -7.75 -37.74 -25.93
CA GLN A 397 -8.83 -36.80 -26.21
C GLN A 397 -9.94 -37.52 -26.97
N VAL A 398 -11.19 -37.17 -26.61
CA VAL A 398 -12.37 -37.55 -27.43
C VAL A 398 -12.68 -36.41 -28.38
N VAL A 399 -12.71 -36.70 -29.66
CA VAL A 399 -13.00 -35.72 -30.72
C VAL A 399 -14.32 -36.04 -31.37
N VAL A 400 -15.20 -35.06 -31.41
CA VAL A 400 -16.47 -35.11 -32.12
C VAL A 400 -16.41 -34.14 -33.31
N ARG A 401 -16.60 -34.66 -34.52
CA ARG A 401 -16.70 -33.87 -35.74
C ARG A 401 -18.11 -33.91 -36.26
N VAL A 402 -18.74 -32.76 -36.42
CA VAL A 402 -20.07 -32.64 -37.06
C VAL A 402 -19.88 -31.88 -38.36
N SER A 403 -20.00 -32.59 -39.47
CA SER A 403 -19.79 -32.05 -40.83
C SER A 403 -21.07 -32.00 -41.60
N ASP A 404 -21.37 -30.87 -42.22
CA ASP A 404 -22.50 -30.68 -43.14
C ASP A 404 -21.99 -30.33 -44.54
N THR A 405 -22.86 -30.51 -45.54
CA THR A 405 -22.62 -30.15 -46.94
C THR A 405 -23.32 -28.84 -47.33
N GLY A 406 -23.64 -27.99 -46.38
CA GLY A 406 -24.35 -26.72 -46.55
C GLY A 406 -23.53 -25.64 -47.27
N PRO A 407 -23.99 -24.38 -47.21
CA PRO A 407 -23.34 -23.26 -47.89
C PRO A 407 -22.01 -22.83 -47.31
N GLY A 408 -21.66 -23.32 -46.09
CA GLY A 408 -20.45 -22.92 -45.38
C GLY A 408 -20.57 -21.55 -44.74
N ILE A 409 -19.50 -21.19 -44.00
CA ILE A 409 -19.40 -19.96 -43.23
C ILE A 409 -18.19 -19.16 -43.73
N PRO A 410 -18.35 -17.88 -44.10
CA PRO A 410 -17.25 -17.01 -44.47
C PRO A 410 -16.21 -16.89 -43.34
N GLU A 411 -14.95 -16.77 -43.70
CA GLU A 411 -13.84 -16.75 -42.74
C GLU A 411 -14.00 -15.68 -41.66
N GLU A 412 -14.44 -14.50 -42.05
CA GLU A 412 -14.63 -13.33 -41.17
C GLU A 412 -15.72 -13.54 -40.11
N LEU A 413 -16.59 -14.53 -40.29
CA LEU A 413 -17.73 -14.80 -39.42
C LEU A 413 -17.55 -16.04 -38.55
N ARG A 414 -16.50 -16.86 -38.76
CA ARG A 414 -16.31 -18.13 -38.05
C ARG A 414 -16.22 -17.97 -36.54
N GLU A 415 -15.63 -16.87 -36.04
CA GLU A 415 -15.59 -16.60 -34.60
C GLU A 415 -16.92 -16.04 -34.10
N LYS A 416 -17.59 -15.24 -34.91
CA LYS A 416 -18.84 -14.55 -34.55
C LYS A 416 -20.06 -15.46 -34.49
N VAL A 417 -20.04 -16.59 -35.17
CA VAL A 417 -21.20 -17.52 -35.15
C VAL A 417 -21.50 -18.08 -33.76
N PHE A 418 -20.56 -18.01 -32.83
CA PHE A 418 -20.72 -18.40 -31.43
C PHE A 418 -21.22 -17.26 -30.52
N GLU A 419 -21.35 -16.02 -31.06
CA GLU A 419 -21.91 -14.91 -30.31
C GLU A 419 -23.43 -15.08 -30.15
N ARG A 420 -23.96 -14.65 -29.02
CA ARG A 420 -25.40 -14.75 -28.70
C ARG A 420 -26.20 -13.89 -29.68
N PHE A 421 -27.29 -14.46 -30.26
CA PHE A 421 -28.17 -13.82 -31.28
C PHE A 421 -27.48 -13.48 -32.60
N PHE A 422 -26.28 -13.98 -32.83
CA PHE A 422 -25.60 -13.78 -34.11
C PHE A 422 -26.18 -14.66 -35.18
N ARG A 423 -26.32 -14.11 -36.38
CA ARG A 423 -26.84 -14.82 -37.58
C ARG A 423 -26.13 -14.28 -38.81
N VAL A 424 -25.65 -15.18 -39.67
CA VAL A 424 -24.91 -14.85 -40.87
C VAL A 424 -25.78 -14.05 -41.85
N ASP A 425 -27.09 -14.39 -42.00
CA ASP A 425 -28.02 -13.69 -42.86
C ASP A 425 -29.34 -13.42 -42.11
N LYS A 426 -29.62 -12.15 -41.80
CA LYS A 426 -30.84 -11.72 -41.11
C LYS A 426 -32.09 -11.77 -41.98
N SER A 427 -31.96 -11.77 -43.30
CA SER A 427 -33.12 -11.74 -44.24
C SER A 427 -33.67 -13.13 -44.50
N ARG A 428 -32.84 -14.13 -44.78
CA ARG A 428 -33.23 -15.53 -44.96
C ARG A 428 -33.70 -16.22 -43.68
N SER A 429 -33.24 -15.70 -42.55
CA SER A 429 -33.49 -16.32 -41.26
C SER A 429 -34.91 -16.17 -40.71
N LYS A 430 -35.75 -15.29 -41.27
CA LYS A 430 -37.20 -15.25 -40.99
C LYS A 430 -37.93 -16.46 -41.55
N GLU A 431 -37.44 -17.05 -42.63
CA GLU A 431 -38.02 -18.26 -43.25
C GLU A 431 -37.50 -19.54 -42.57
N THR A 432 -36.28 -19.53 -42.03
CA THR A 432 -35.67 -20.72 -41.41
C THR A 432 -35.84 -20.83 -39.89
N GLY A 433 -36.27 -19.77 -39.16
CA GLY A 433 -36.80 -19.86 -37.80
C GLY A 433 -35.77 -20.15 -36.68
N GLY A 434 -34.53 -19.73 -36.77
CA GLY A 434 -33.53 -19.97 -35.70
C GLY A 434 -33.43 -18.83 -34.67
N THR A 435 -33.17 -19.11 -33.40
CA THR A 435 -33.03 -18.14 -32.30
C THR A 435 -31.69 -17.39 -32.29
N GLY A 436 -30.67 -17.91 -32.97
CA GLY A 436 -29.28 -17.41 -32.90
C GLY A 436 -28.60 -17.69 -31.55
N LEU A 437 -29.18 -18.54 -30.69
CA LEU A 437 -28.62 -18.94 -29.41
C LEU A 437 -27.97 -20.33 -29.43
N GLY A 438 -28.34 -21.20 -30.40
CA GLY A 438 -27.94 -22.60 -30.44
C GLY A 438 -26.41 -22.79 -30.43
N LEU A 439 -25.67 -22.07 -31.29
CA LEU A 439 -24.18 -22.18 -31.29
C LEU A 439 -23.52 -21.55 -30.06
N ALA A 440 -24.14 -20.54 -29.46
CA ALA A 440 -23.68 -20.02 -28.16
C ALA A 440 -23.86 -21.07 -27.06
N ILE A 441 -25.01 -21.78 -27.04
CA ILE A 441 -25.25 -22.91 -26.10
C ILE A 441 -24.21 -24.00 -26.34
N VAL A 442 -23.91 -24.37 -27.59
CA VAL A 442 -22.86 -25.35 -27.92
C VAL A 442 -21.52 -24.93 -27.31
N LYS A 443 -21.09 -23.71 -27.53
CA LYS A 443 -19.81 -23.20 -26.98
C LYS A 443 -19.79 -23.28 -25.46
N HIS A 444 -20.83 -22.85 -24.77
CA HIS A 444 -20.90 -22.92 -23.30
C HIS A 444 -20.96 -24.37 -22.79
N ALA A 445 -21.68 -25.26 -23.49
CA ALA A 445 -21.71 -26.68 -23.13
C ALA A 445 -20.36 -27.36 -23.33
N VAL A 446 -19.62 -27.03 -24.40
CA VAL A 446 -18.27 -27.52 -24.62
C VAL A 446 -17.33 -27.07 -23.50
N LEU A 447 -17.38 -25.79 -23.12
CA LEU A 447 -16.59 -25.25 -22.01
C LEU A 447 -16.96 -25.89 -20.66
N TYR A 448 -18.24 -26.16 -20.43
CA TYR A 448 -18.70 -26.90 -19.23
C TYR A 448 -18.09 -28.30 -19.13
N HIS A 449 -17.88 -28.97 -20.25
CA HIS A 449 -17.20 -30.28 -20.32
C HIS A 449 -15.67 -30.18 -20.45
N HIS A 450 -15.08 -29.04 -20.12
CA HIS A 450 -13.63 -28.76 -20.23
C HIS A 450 -13.05 -28.96 -21.63
N GLY A 451 -13.90 -28.84 -22.65
CA GLY A 451 -13.53 -29.04 -24.06
C GLY A 451 -13.15 -27.74 -24.76
N ALA A 452 -12.75 -27.92 -26.02
CA ALA A 452 -12.53 -26.83 -26.99
C ALA A 452 -13.37 -27.06 -28.24
N ILE A 453 -13.82 -25.98 -28.90
CA ILE A 453 -14.57 -26.00 -30.14
C ILE A 453 -13.86 -25.18 -31.20
N GLU A 454 -13.76 -25.75 -32.41
CA GLU A 454 -13.23 -25.06 -33.57
C GLU A 454 -14.24 -25.22 -34.74
N VAL A 455 -14.20 -24.31 -35.70
CA VAL A 455 -15.00 -24.38 -36.92
C VAL A 455 -14.10 -24.35 -38.14
N GLU A 456 -14.21 -25.40 -38.96
CA GLU A 456 -13.57 -25.52 -40.26
C GLU A 456 -14.66 -25.37 -41.31
N SER A 457 -14.64 -24.29 -42.08
CA SER A 457 -15.66 -24.03 -43.10
C SER A 457 -15.09 -23.16 -44.19
N ALA A 458 -15.61 -23.34 -45.39
CA ALA A 458 -15.40 -22.44 -46.52
C ALA A 458 -16.72 -22.24 -47.26
N GLU A 459 -16.92 -21.06 -47.82
CA GLU A 459 -18.11 -20.72 -48.54
C GLU A 459 -18.30 -21.69 -49.71
N GLY A 460 -19.46 -22.34 -49.79
CA GLY A 460 -19.79 -23.36 -50.78
C GLY A 460 -19.21 -24.76 -50.54
N ALA A 461 -18.48 -24.99 -49.48
CA ALA A 461 -17.82 -26.27 -49.18
C ALA A 461 -18.36 -27.01 -47.95
N GLY A 462 -19.40 -26.47 -47.30
CA GLY A 462 -19.95 -27.00 -46.05
C GLY A 462 -19.24 -26.51 -44.81
N THR A 463 -19.68 -27.02 -43.66
CA THR A 463 -19.08 -26.67 -42.33
C THR A 463 -18.77 -27.92 -41.55
N THR A 464 -17.64 -27.91 -40.85
CA THR A 464 -17.26 -28.94 -39.84
C THR A 464 -17.01 -28.26 -38.53
N PHE A 465 -17.79 -28.59 -37.50
CA PHE A 465 -17.51 -28.25 -36.11
C PHE A 465 -16.69 -29.37 -35.49
N VAL A 466 -15.55 -29.00 -34.92
CA VAL A 466 -14.62 -29.92 -34.25
C VAL A 466 -14.62 -29.65 -32.75
N LEU A 467 -15.11 -30.60 -31.98
CA LEU A 467 -15.17 -30.53 -30.51
C LEU A 467 -14.12 -31.47 -29.93
N ARG A 468 -13.32 -31.00 -29.03
CA ARG A 468 -12.30 -31.79 -28.32
C ARG A 468 -12.58 -31.81 -26.83
N PHE A 469 -12.62 -32.97 -26.23
CA PHE A 469 -12.87 -33.18 -24.82
C PHE A 469 -11.75 -34.02 -24.20
N PRO A 470 -11.40 -33.84 -22.89
CA PRO A 470 -10.59 -34.78 -22.18
C PRO A 470 -11.31 -36.16 -22.12
N ALA A 471 -10.61 -37.24 -22.41
CA ALA A 471 -11.13 -38.59 -22.21
C ALA A 471 -11.31 -38.88 -20.71
N ALA A 472 -12.42 -39.54 -20.36
CA ALA A 472 -12.77 -39.84 -18.97
C ALA A 472 -12.16 -41.16 -18.49
#